data_69a18c0b6f345fff733811c2295f7541
#
_entry.id   69a18c0b6f345fff733811c2295f7541
#
_cell.length_a   1.000
_cell.length_b   1.000
_cell.length_c   1.000
_cell.angle_alpha   90.00
_cell.angle_beta   90.00
_cell.angle_gamma   90.00
#
_symmetry.space_group_name_H-M   'P 1'
#
loop_
_entity.id
_entity.type
_entity.pdbx_description
1 polymer ?
#
loop_
_entity_poly.entity_id
_entity_poly.type
_entity_poly.pdbx_seq_one_letter_code
_entity_poly.pdbx_strand_id
1 'polypeptide(L)'
;MPRIDMEKTEGYVSRAEKDPGLTHSLDLLSDTYNYNHWIYSLCRPWLGDEVLEVGSGIGNLTQFLLGANRLVCLEPEDVYRPYLSRIAEVHRNVRYYPVPVEDMPADENHFISVLCVNVLEHIKDDEMALRKMAGRLRDGGNVVLYVPAVSWAYGEMDSDLGHWRRYNKRRIREIAEHCGLSVVRMHHVNAIGLFGWWWVGRVRKERLIDPRKARVMDALAPYLSAVERIVPPFLGQSLLAVLRK
;
A
#
# COMPACT_ATOMS: atom_id res chain seq x y z
N MET A 1 16.62 12.32 -4.39
CA MET A 1 15.97 12.53 -3.07
C MET A 1 16.74 11.72 -2.04
N PRO A 2 17.09 12.26 -0.87
CA PRO A 2 17.71 11.46 0.17
C PRO A 2 16.74 10.37 0.63
N ARG A 3 17.23 9.12 0.76
CA ARG A 3 16.50 8.04 1.44
C ARG A 3 16.24 8.48 2.88
N ILE A 4 15.09 8.13 3.44
CA ILE A 4 14.88 8.25 4.88
C ILE A 4 15.96 7.40 5.55
N ASP A 5 16.81 8.04 6.36
CA ASP A 5 17.92 7.39 7.04
C ASP A 5 17.34 6.56 8.22
N MET A 6 17.11 5.28 7.95
CA MET A 6 16.55 4.32 8.91
C MET A 6 17.52 3.98 10.05
N GLU A 7 18.84 4.27 9.89
CA GLU A 7 19.85 3.98 10.92
C GLU A 7 19.72 4.86 12.17
N LYS A 8 19.01 6.00 12.10
CA LYS A 8 18.81 6.88 13.24
C LYS A 8 17.69 6.45 14.20
N THR A 9 17.11 5.26 13.99
CA THR A 9 16.06 4.69 14.86
C THR A 9 16.59 3.67 15.87
N GLU A 10 17.89 3.65 16.16
CA GLU A 10 18.54 2.67 17.05
C GLU A 10 17.88 2.48 18.44
N GLY A 11 17.15 3.44 18.96
CA GLY A 11 16.43 3.31 20.24
C GLY A 11 15.19 2.38 20.21
N TYR A 12 14.68 2.01 19.03
CA TYR A 12 13.44 1.22 18.87
C TYR A 12 13.68 -0.24 18.49
N VAL A 13 14.89 -0.59 18.08
CA VAL A 13 15.31 -1.95 17.74
C VAL A 13 15.09 -2.92 18.91
N SER A 14 15.16 -2.45 20.16
CA SER A 14 15.00 -3.27 21.36
C SER A 14 13.60 -3.90 21.57
N ARG A 15 12.54 -3.37 20.94
CA ARG A 15 11.19 -3.96 20.98
C ARG A 15 10.98 -4.97 19.84
N ALA A 16 11.51 -4.68 18.66
CA ALA A 16 11.50 -5.58 17.52
C ALA A 16 12.28 -6.88 17.81
N GLU A 17 13.36 -6.81 18.59
CA GLU A 17 14.11 -7.99 19.02
C GLU A 17 13.30 -8.99 19.86
N LYS A 18 12.16 -8.57 20.43
CA LYS A 18 11.27 -9.43 21.25
C LYS A 18 10.17 -10.10 20.46
N ASP A 19 9.91 -9.69 19.21
CA ASP A 19 8.92 -10.29 18.31
C ASP A 19 9.58 -10.65 16.97
N PRO A 20 9.93 -11.95 16.77
CA PRO A 20 10.56 -12.40 15.53
C PRO A 20 9.74 -12.14 14.26
N GLY A 21 8.41 -12.14 14.35
CA GLY A 21 7.52 -11.83 13.23
C GLY A 21 7.59 -10.36 12.84
N LEU A 22 7.68 -9.48 13.82
CA LEU A 22 7.81 -8.04 13.61
C LEU A 22 9.17 -7.69 12.99
N THR A 23 10.27 -8.23 13.51
CA THR A 23 11.63 -8.04 12.96
C THR A 23 11.70 -8.50 11.51
N HIS A 24 11.14 -9.67 11.22
CA HIS A 24 11.07 -10.20 9.86
C HIS A 24 10.28 -9.28 8.90
N SER A 25 9.15 -8.73 9.34
CA SER A 25 8.35 -7.81 8.54
C SER A 25 9.07 -6.49 8.29
N LEU A 26 9.76 -5.94 9.30
CA LEU A 26 10.53 -4.70 9.18
C LEU A 26 11.72 -4.85 8.23
N ASP A 27 12.46 -5.97 8.31
CA ASP A 27 13.57 -6.28 7.40
C ASP A 27 13.09 -6.41 5.95
N LEU A 28 11.95 -7.09 5.74
CA LEU A 28 11.35 -7.20 4.41
C LEU A 28 10.95 -5.84 3.83
N LEU A 29 10.37 -4.97 4.66
CA LEU A 29 9.87 -3.66 4.23
C LEU A 29 11.02 -2.68 3.96
N SER A 30 12.13 -2.75 4.70
CA SER A 30 13.28 -1.86 4.53
C SER A 30 14.03 -2.09 3.20
N ASP A 31 14.06 -3.33 2.70
CA ASP A 31 14.88 -3.77 1.55
C ASP A 31 14.12 -3.74 0.21
N THR A 32 12.95 -3.05 0.11
CA THR A 32 12.10 -3.08 -1.09
C THR A 32 11.90 -1.69 -1.74
N TYR A 33 12.96 -0.87 -1.79
CA TYR A 33 12.88 0.50 -2.32
C TYR A 33 12.44 0.56 -3.79
N ASN A 34 13.03 -0.26 -4.68
CA ASN A 34 12.71 -0.23 -6.10
C ASN A 34 11.29 -0.73 -6.38
N TYR A 35 10.84 -1.73 -5.63
CA TYR A 35 9.48 -2.25 -5.74
C TYR A 35 8.45 -1.20 -5.27
N ASN A 36 8.68 -0.53 -4.15
CA ASN A 36 7.84 0.56 -3.67
C ASN A 36 7.86 1.77 -4.63
N HIS A 37 9.01 2.09 -5.20
CA HIS A 37 9.13 3.12 -6.24
C HIS A 37 8.34 2.74 -7.51
N TRP A 38 8.34 1.47 -7.90
CA TRP A 38 7.50 0.99 -9.00
C TRP A 38 6.02 1.21 -8.70
N ILE A 39 5.52 0.76 -7.53
CA ILE A 39 4.14 1.00 -7.10
C ILE A 39 3.82 2.50 -7.12
N TYR A 40 4.67 3.32 -6.50
CA TYR A 40 4.49 4.77 -6.50
C TYR A 40 4.41 5.34 -7.92
N SER A 41 5.28 4.90 -8.84
CA SER A 41 5.30 5.38 -10.23
C SER A 41 4.00 5.12 -10.99
N LEU A 42 3.30 4.03 -10.66
CA LEU A 42 1.98 3.68 -11.20
C LEU A 42 0.87 4.54 -10.60
N CYS A 43 0.98 4.88 -9.31
CA CYS A 43 -0.01 5.70 -8.59
C CYS A 43 0.16 7.19 -8.88
N ARG A 44 1.40 7.68 -9.01
CA ARG A 44 1.78 9.09 -9.11
C ARG A 44 0.96 9.92 -10.12
N PRO A 45 0.63 9.43 -11.34
CA PRO A 45 -0.15 10.21 -12.33
C PRO A 45 -1.57 10.56 -11.86
N TRP A 46 -2.07 9.90 -10.82
CA TRP A 46 -3.43 10.02 -10.30
C TRP A 46 -3.49 10.74 -8.95
N LEU A 47 -2.32 11.08 -8.40
CA LEU A 47 -2.19 11.82 -7.14
C LEU A 47 -2.07 13.32 -7.42
N GLY A 48 -2.65 14.12 -6.54
CA GLY A 48 -2.46 15.57 -6.50
C GLY A 48 -1.48 16.00 -5.41
N ASP A 49 -1.53 17.28 -5.06
CA ASP A 49 -0.66 17.88 -4.05
C ASP A 49 -1.22 17.81 -2.61
N GLU A 50 -2.44 17.32 -2.47
CA GLU A 50 -3.09 17.08 -1.18
C GLU A 50 -3.50 15.61 -1.11
N VAL A 51 -2.74 14.83 -0.35
CA VAL A 51 -2.83 13.37 -0.34
C VAL A 51 -3.19 12.87 1.06
N LEU A 52 -4.16 11.96 1.12
CA LEU A 52 -4.41 11.10 2.26
C LEU A 52 -3.82 9.72 1.94
N GLU A 53 -2.84 9.28 2.73
CA GLU A 53 -2.30 7.92 2.67
C GLU A 53 -2.93 7.06 3.76
N VAL A 54 -3.61 5.99 3.35
CA VAL A 54 -4.28 5.04 4.25
C VAL A 54 -3.43 3.78 4.37
N GLY A 55 -2.97 3.49 5.60
CA GLY A 55 -2.06 2.39 5.90
C GLY A 55 -0.61 2.72 5.50
N SER A 56 -0.02 3.73 6.15
CA SER A 56 1.33 4.20 5.80
C SER A 56 2.46 3.26 6.24
N GLY A 57 2.19 2.32 7.16
CA GLY A 57 3.18 1.39 7.69
C GLY A 57 4.41 2.10 8.25
N ILE A 58 5.61 1.68 7.87
CA ILE A 58 6.87 2.35 8.26
C ILE A 58 7.20 3.57 7.38
N GLY A 59 6.32 3.99 6.46
CA GLY A 59 6.54 5.13 5.59
C GLY A 59 7.20 4.80 4.24
N ASN A 60 7.15 3.55 3.78
CA ASN A 60 7.77 3.12 2.53
C ASN A 60 7.26 3.87 1.29
N LEU A 61 5.98 4.22 1.24
CA LEU A 61 5.42 5.05 0.17
C LEU A 61 5.40 6.53 0.56
N THR A 62 5.21 6.83 1.84
CA THR A 62 5.23 8.19 2.39
C THR A 62 6.47 8.97 1.93
N GLN A 63 7.66 8.34 1.90
CA GLN A 63 8.91 8.98 1.45
C GLN A 63 8.83 9.59 0.04
N PHE A 64 8.02 9.03 -0.85
CA PHE A 64 7.83 9.54 -2.22
C PHE A 64 6.76 10.64 -2.28
N LEU A 65 5.95 10.79 -1.22
CA LEU A 65 4.85 11.76 -1.12
C LEU A 65 5.25 13.04 -0.38
N LEU A 66 6.45 13.10 0.20
CA LEU A 66 6.93 14.26 1.01
C LEU A 66 6.92 15.60 0.26
N GLY A 67 6.90 15.59 -1.07
CA GLY A 67 6.77 16.78 -1.91
C GLY A 67 5.34 17.30 -2.08
N ALA A 68 4.32 16.65 -1.51
CA ALA A 68 2.95 17.14 -1.54
C ALA A 68 2.81 18.42 -0.68
N ASN A 69 1.86 19.29 -1.03
CA ASN A 69 1.58 20.48 -0.22
C ASN A 69 0.96 20.10 1.14
N ARG A 70 0.16 19.04 1.16
CA ARG A 70 -0.45 18.46 2.36
C ARG A 70 -0.45 16.94 2.25
N LEU A 71 0.15 16.28 3.22
CA LEU A 71 0.16 14.83 3.34
C LEU A 71 -0.38 14.45 4.72
N VAL A 72 -1.42 13.62 4.73
CA VAL A 72 -1.93 13.00 5.96
C VAL A 72 -1.72 11.50 5.87
N CYS A 73 -1.07 10.94 6.88
CA CYS A 73 -0.75 9.52 7.01
C CYS A 73 -1.64 8.91 8.08
N LEU A 74 -2.34 7.82 7.75
CA LEU A 74 -3.10 7.01 8.70
C LEU A 74 -2.44 5.65 8.85
N GLU A 75 -2.17 5.25 10.09
CA GLU A 75 -1.65 3.92 10.41
C GLU A 75 -2.03 3.57 11.85
N PRO A 76 -2.94 2.60 12.06
CA PRO A 76 -3.43 2.26 13.39
C PRO A 76 -2.46 1.42 14.22
N GLU A 77 -1.52 0.71 13.60
CA GLU A 77 -0.62 -0.19 14.31
C GLU A 77 0.47 0.57 15.07
N ASP A 78 0.45 0.46 16.40
CA ASP A 78 1.38 1.17 17.29
C ASP A 78 2.86 0.91 17.01
N VAL A 79 3.18 -0.25 16.46
CA VAL A 79 4.56 -0.62 16.11
C VAL A 79 5.19 0.31 15.06
N TYR A 80 4.38 0.90 14.17
CA TYR A 80 4.84 1.82 13.13
C TYR A 80 4.84 3.28 13.56
N ARG A 81 4.23 3.61 14.73
CA ARG A 81 4.12 4.97 15.27
C ARG A 81 5.45 5.72 15.34
N PRO A 82 6.57 5.14 15.82
CA PRO A 82 7.85 5.85 15.91
C PRO A 82 8.36 6.37 14.58
N TYR A 83 8.16 5.61 13.49
CA TYR A 83 8.61 5.98 12.15
C TYR A 83 7.79 7.15 11.60
N LEU A 84 6.47 7.05 11.65
CA LEU A 84 5.58 8.08 11.12
C LEU A 84 5.59 9.37 11.95
N SER A 85 5.68 9.26 13.29
CA SER A 85 5.86 10.42 14.15
C SER A 85 7.13 11.18 13.80
N ARG A 86 8.25 10.47 13.57
CA ARG A 86 9.50 11.08 13.16
C ARG A 86 9.41 11.79 11.82
N ILE A 87 8.72 11.20 10.83
CA ILE A 87 8.47 11.85 9.55
C ILE A 87 7.67 13.14 9.75
N ALA A 88 6.59 13.11 10.53
CA ALA A 88 5.75 14.26 10.79
C ALA A 88 6.46 15.37 11.57
N GLU A 89 7.38 15.03 12.48
CA GLU A 89 8.22 16.01 13.18
C GLU A 89 9.17 16.77 12.24
N VAL A 90 9.73 16.07 11.24
CA VAL A 90 10.72 16.66 10.31
C VAL A 90 10.03 17.44 9.17
N HIS A 91 8.87 16.99 8.71
CA HIS A 91 8.17 17.51 7.54
C HIS A 91 6.88 18.24 7.95
N ARG A 92 6.89 19.58 7.94
CA ARG A 92 5.76 20.42 8.37
C ARG A 92 4.46 20.25 7.59
N ASN A 93 4.56 19.73 6.37
CA ASN A 93 3.42 19.43 5.49
C ASN A 93 2.83 18.04 5.74
N VAL A 94 3.43 17.24 6.64
CA VAL A 94 2.99 15.90 6.99
C VAL A 94 2.28 15.92 8.34
N ARG A 95 1.11 15.27 8.39
CA ARG A 95 0.41 14.94 9.64
C ARG A 95 0.25 13.44 9.75
N TYR A 96 0.40 12.90 10.93
CA TYR A 96 0.19 11.49 11.21
C TYR A 96 -0.90 11.31 12.27
N TYR A 97 -1.83 10.39 11.99
CA TYR A 97 -2.86 9.97 12.93
C TYR A 97 -2.77 8.44 13.13
N PRO A 98 -2.61 7.96 14.39
CA PRO A 98 -2.56 6.54 14.73
C PRO A 98 -3.98 5.93 14.81
N VAL A 99 -4.74 6.06 13.72
CA VAL A 99 -6.13 5.61 13.64
C VAL A 99 -6.42 4.99 12.27
N PRO A 100 -7.41 4.09 12.17
CA PRO A 100 -7.94 3.64 10.89
C PRO A 100 -8.73 4.76 10.20
N VAL A 101 -9.03 4.58 8.92
CA VAL A 101 -9.74 5.61 8.12
C VAL A 101 -11.14 5.91 8.65
N GLU A 102 -11.76 4.96 9.33
CA GLU A 102 -13.06 5.07 9.97
C GLU A 102 -13.09 6.12 11.07
N ASP A 103 -11.99 6.22 11.83
CA ASP A 103 -11.84 7.06 13.03
C ASP A 103 -11.03 8.34 12.76
N MET A 104 -10.70 8.59 11.50
CA MET A 104 -9.99 9.80 11.09
C MET A 104 -10.77 11.07 11.50
N PRO A 105 -10.10 12.11 12.06
CA PRO A 105 -10.73 13.36 12.45
C PRO A 105 -11.59 13.98 11.33
N ALA A 106 -12.78 14.50 11.69
CA ALA A 106 -13.77 14.96 10.73
C ALA A 106 -13.37 16.22 9.97
N ASP A 107 -12.50 17.04 10.55
CA ASP A 107 -11.94 18.26 9.96
C ASP A 107 -10.84 17.98 8.92
N GLU A 108 -10.27 16.78 8.92
CA GLU A 108 -9.33 16.32 7.90
C GLU A 108 -10.08 15.79 6.66
N ASN A 109 -10.37 16.66 5.71
CA ASN A 109 -11.14 16.35 4.50
C ASN A 109 -10.64 17.17 3.28
N HIS A 110 -11.38 17.12 2.16
CA HIS A 110 -11.11 17.85 0.91
C HIS A 110 -9.77 17.49 0.23
N PHE A 111 -9.34 16.24 0.34
CA PHE A 111 -8.13 15.78 -0.37
C PHE A 111 -8.37 15.70 -1.89
N ILE A 112 -7.30 15.95 -2.65
CA ILE A 112 -7.28 15.72 -4.10
C ILE A 112 -7.24 14.21 -4.37
N SER A 113 -6.51 13.48 -3.54
CA SER A 113 -6.37 12.04 -3.70
C SER A 113 -6.24 11.31 -2.36
N VAL A 114 -6.75 10.09 -2.36
CA VAL A 114 -6.52 9.09 -1.32
C VAL A 114 -5.70 7.97 -1.93
N LEU A 115 -4.58 7.61 -1.30
CA LEU A 115 -3.74 6.48 -1.67
C LEU A 115 -3.93 5.36 -0.66
N CYS A 116 -4.24 4.15 -1.12
CA CYS A 116 -4.42 2.96 -0.28
C CYS A 116 -3.75 1.77 -0.98
N VAL A 117 -2.61 1.34 -0.43
CA VAL A 117 -1.73 0.33 -1.02
C VAL A 117 -1.55 -0.84 -0.07
N ASN A 118 -2.03 -2.01 -0.46
CA ASN A 118 -2.00 -3.25 0.34
C ASN A 118 -2.56 -3.07 1.76
N VAL A 119 -3.75 -2.45 1.85
CA VAL A 119 -4.46 -2.20 3.12
C VAL A 119 -5.89 -2.69 3.08
N LEU A 120 -6.61 -2.46 1.97
CA LEU A 120 -8.04 -2.75 1.88
C LEU A 120 -8.36 -4.23 2.10
N GLU A 121 -7.44 -5.12 1.75
CA GLU A 121 -7.53 -6.57 2.00
C GLU A 121 -7.52 -6.95 3.47
N HIS A 122 -6.96 -6.09 4.34
CA HIS A 122 -6.93 -6.29 5.79
C HIS A 122 -8.20 -5.78 6.49
N ILE A 123 -9.04 -5.02 5.77
CA ILE A 123 -10.28 -4.47 6.33
C ILE A 123 -11.44 -5.40 6.02
N LYS A 124 -12.13 -5.88 7.07
CA LYS A 124 -13.26 -6.82 6.91
C LYS A 124 -14.39 -6.20 6.10
N ASP A 125 -14.77 -4.96 6.44
CA ASP A 125 -15.78 -4.18 5.71
C ASP A 125 -15.09 -3.21 4.73
N ASP A 126 -14.68 -3.77 3.58
CA ASP A 126 -13.95 -3.04 2.54
C ASP A 126 -14.81 -1.94 1.89
N GLU A 127 -16.12 -2.13 1.83
CA GLU A 127 -17.05 -1.15 1.27
C GLU A 127 -17.20 0.06 2.19
N MET A 128 -17.34 -0.16 3.49
CA MET A 128 -17.40 0.92 4.47
C MET A 128 -16.10 1.73 4.47
N ALA A 129 -14.94 1.08 4.47
CA ALA A 129 -13.65 1.74 4.41
C ALA A 129 -13.51 2.58 3.12
N LEU A 130 -13.89 2.03 1.95
CA LEU A 130 -13.87 2.77 0.68
C LEU A 130 -14.83 3.97 0.72
N ARG A 131 -16.01 3.84 1.31
CA ARG A 131 -16.98 4.93 1.51
C ARG A 131 -16.39 6.04 2.38
N LYS A 132 -15.68 5.69 3.45
CA LYS A 132 -14.97 6.65 4.30
C LYS A 132 -13.86 7.38 3.53
N MET A 133 -13.06 6.66 2.74
CA MET A 133 -12.05 7.26 1.85
C MET A 133 -12.68 8.23 0.84
N ALA A 134 -13.77 7.83 0.18
CA ALA A 134 -14.51 8.68 -0.77
C ALA A 134 -15.05 9.96 -0.11
N GLY A 135 -15.52 9.85 1.13
CA GLY A 135 -16.01 10.99 1.92
C GLY A 135 -14.93 12.03 2.23
N ARG A 136 -13.64 11.66 2.21
CA ARG A 136 -12.51 12.57 2.45
C ARG A 136 -12.05 13.34 1.21
N LEU A 137 -12.51 12.91 0.03
CA LEU A 137 -12.17 13.57 -1.23
C LEU A 137 -13.01 14.82 -1.47
N ARG A 138 -12.40 15.81 -2.12
CA ARG A 138 -13.13 16.85 -2.83
C ARG A 138 -13.80 16.26 -4.09
N ASP A 139 -14.76 16.98 -4.66
CA ASP A 139 -15.39 16.57 -5.92
C ASP A 139 -14.33 16.51 -7.05
N GLY A 140 -14.38 15.46 -7.86
CA GLY A 140 -13.40 15.16 -8.89
C GLY A 140 -12.09 14.57 -8.37
N GLY A 141 -11.94 14.33 -7.06
CA GLY A 141 -10.80 13.68 -6.47
C GLY A 141 -10.74 12.17 -6.75
N ASN A 142 -9.58 11.56 -6.55
CA ASN A 142 -9.34 10.15 -6.85
C ASN A 142 -9.05 9.33 -5.59
N VAL A 143 -9.62 8.12 -5.48
CA VAL A 143 -9.08 7.04 -4.66
C VAL A 143 -8.19 6.17 -5.55
N VAL A 144 -6.94 6.01 -5.16
CA VAL A 144 -5.96 5.14 -5.84
C VAL A 144 -5.72 3.93 -4.97
N LEU A 145 -6.21 2.78 -5.44
CA LEU A 145 -6.09 1.49 -4.76
C LEU A 145 -5.02 0.65 -5.45
N TYR A 146 -4.15 0.04 -4.67
CA TYR A 146 -3.28 -1.03 -5.12
C TYR A 146 -3.47 -2.21 -4.16
N VAL A 147 -4.09 -3.29 -4.65
CA VAL A 147 -4.56 -4.41 -3.82
C VAL A 147 -4.13 -5.75 -4.41
N PRO A 148 -3.96 -6.80 -3.59
CA PRO A 148 -3.66 -8.15 -4.08
C PRO A 148 -4.81 -8.64 -4.97
N ALA A 149 -4.44 -9.13 -6.14
CA ALA A 149 -5.38 -9.57 -7.15
C ALA A 149 -5.47 -11.09 -7.23
N VAL A 150 -6.43 -11.55 -8.08
CA VAL A 150 -6.59 -12.96 -8.45
C VAL A 150 -7.03 -13.83 -7.28
N SER A 151 -8.34 -13.87 -7.05
CA SER A 151 -8.95 -14.56 -5.90
C SER A 151 -8.57 -16.04 -5.76
N TRP A 152 -8.33 -16.76 -6.88
CA TRP A 152 -7.88 -18.15 -6.83
C TRP A 152 -6.43 -18.32 -6.34
N ALA A 153 -5.63 -17.24 -6.30
CA ALA A 153 -4.28 -17.25 -5.76
C ALA A 153 -4.24 -17.04 -4.24
N TYR A 154 -5.40 -16.84 -3.60
CA TYR A 154 -5.52 -16.78 -2.14
C TYR A 154 -5.02 -18.09 -1.52
N GLY A 155 -4.17 -18.00 -0.51
CA GLY A 155 -3.55 -19.15 0.14
C GLY A 155 -3.22 -18.89 1.61
N GLU A 156 -2.48 -19.83 2.22
CA GLU A 156 -2.06 -19.74 3.63
C GLU A 156 -1.26 -18.46 3.90
N MET A 157 -0.40 -18.02 2.98
CA MET A 157 0.34 -16.78 3.12
C MET A 157 -0.56 -15.55 3.25
N ASP A 158 -1.68 -15.49 2.48
CA ASP A 158 -2.63 -14.39 2.61
C ASP A 158 -3.31 -14.41 3.99
N SER A 159 -3.69 -15.60 4.45
CA SER A 159 -4.28 -15.77 5.78
C SER A 159 -3.33 -15.40 6.90
N ASP A 160 -2.07 -15.82 6.83
CA ASP A 160 -1.03 -15.50 7.82
C ASP A 160 -0.71 -13.99 7.86
N LEU A 161 -0.84 -13.29 6.71
CA LEU A 161 -0.74 -11.84 6.61
C LEU A 161 -2.01 -11.11 7.07
N GLY A 162 -3.07 -11.83 7.48
CA GLY A 162 -4.33 -11.22 7.92
C GLY A 162 -5.21 -10.70 6.78
N HIS A 163 -5.03 -11.18 5.55
CA HIS A 163 -5.89 -10.81 4.45
C HIS A 163 -7.26 -11.49 4.57
N TRP A 164 -8.33 -10.72 4.46
CA TRP A 164 -9.67 -11.27 4.32
C TRP A 164 -9.93 -11.77 2.90
N ARG A 165 -9.30 -11.16 1.89
CA ARG A 165 -9.58 -11.45 0.48
C ARG A 165 -8.47 -10.98 -0.46
N ARG A 166 -8.57 -11.48 -1.71
CA ARG A 166 -7.93 -10.89 -2.89
C ARG A 166 -9.00 -10.36 -3.82
N TYR A 167 -8.66 -9.35 -4.59
CA TYR A 167 -9.60 -8.62 -5.42
C TYR A 167 -9.59 -9.10 -6.88
N ASN A 168 -10.72 -8.89 -7.54
CA ASN A 168 -10.83 -8.94 -8.98
C ASN A 168 -11.53 -7.66 -9.48
N LYS A 169 -11.47 -7.43 -10.80
CA LYS A 169 -12.03 -6.22 -11.40
C LYS A 169 -13.53 -6.05 -11.15
N ARG A 170 -14.26 -7.17 -11.03
CA ARG A 170 -15.69 -7.16 -10.76
C ARG A 170 -15.98 -6.63 -9.35
N ARG A 171 -15.31 -7.20 -8.33
CA ARG A 171 -15.51 -6.76 -6.92
C ARG A 171 -15.18 -5.28 -6.74
N ILE A 172 -14.08 -4.80 -7.34
CA ILE A 172 -13.74 -3.37 -7.25
C ILE A 172 -14.81 -2.48 -7.89
N ARG A 173 -15.39 -2.88 -9.03
CA ARG A 173 -16.49 -2.12 -9.65
C ARG A 173 -17.72 -2.07 -8.75
N GLU A 174 -18.11 -3.23 -8.18
CA GLU A 174 -19.26 -3.35 -7.30
C GLU A 174 -19.15 -2.39 -6.10
N ILE A 175 -18.03 -2.45 -5.35
CA ILE A 175 -17.84 -1.58 -4.17
C ILE A 175 -17.68 -0.10 -4.55
N ALA A 176 -17.04 0.19 -5.68
CA ALA A 176 -16.93 1.57 -6.17
C ALA A 176 -18.30 2.17 -6.48
N GLU A 177 -19.16 1.45 -7.20
CA GLU A 177 -20.52 1.85 -7.52
C GLU A 177 -21.38 2.11 -6.28
N HIS A 178 -21.32 1.19 -5.29
CA HIS A 178 -22.01 1.36 -4.00
C HIS A 178 -21.50 2.57 -3.19
N CYS A 179 -20.27 3.01 -3.45
CA CYS A 179 -19.68 4.19 -2.80
C CYS A 179 -19.84 5.48 -3.62
N GLY A 180 -20.55 5.44 -4.76
CA GLY A 180 -20.72 6.60 -5.64
C GLY A 180 -19.46 6.99 -6.39
N LEU A 181 -18.51 6.07 -6.58
CA LEU A 181 -17.25 6.28 -7.29
C LEU A 181 -17.32 5.69 -8.70
N SER A 182 -16.74 6.40 -9.67
CA SER A 182 -16.58 5.91 -11.05
C SER A 182 -15.18 5.34 -11.27
N VAL A 183 -15.08 4.21 -11.98
CA VAL A 183 -13.79 3.61 -12.33
C VAL A 183 -13.16 4.34 -13.51
N VAL A 184 -12.05 5.03 -13.28
CA VAL A 184 -11.28 5.75 -14.31
C VAL A 184 -10.27 4.83 -14.99
N ARG A 185 -9.56 4.00 -14.20
CA ARG A 185 -8.56 3.05 -14.70
C ARG A 185 -8.50 1.84 -13.80
N MET A 186 -8.28 0.68 -14.42
CA MET A 186 -8.07 -0.56 -13.66
C MET A 186 -7.29 -1.57 -14.50
N HIS A 187 -6.12 -2.01 -14.00
CA HIS A 187 -5.30 -3.01 -14.68
C HIS A 187 -4.47 -3.82 -13.68
N HIS A 188 -4.11 -5.03 -14.10
CA HIS A 188 -3.23 -5.89 -13.33
C HIS A 188 -1.77 -5.42 -13.41
N VAL A 189 -1.01 -5.72 -12.36
CA VAL A 189 0.39 -5.37 -12.19
C VAL A 189 1.14 -6.57 -11.61
N ASN A 190 2.41 -6.71 -11.96
CA ASN A 190 3.32 -7.71 -11.43
C ASN A 190 2.91 -9.16 -11.79
N ALA A 191 2.97 -9.48 -13.09
CA ALA A 191 2.68 -10.83 -13.60
C ALA A 191 3.66 -11.88 -13.05
N ILE A 192 4.94 -11.55 -13.00
CA ILE A 192 5.99 -12.45 -12.48
C ILE A 192 5.80 -12.71 -10.99
N GLY A 193 5.44 -11.68 -10.22
CA GLY A 193 5.10 -11.82 -8.81
C GLY A 193 3.92 -12.76 -8.57
N LEU A 194 2.90 -12.74 -9.44
CA LEU A 194 1.78 -13.67 -9.35
C LEU A 194 2.24 -15.13 -9.47
N PHE A 195 3.10 -15.42 -10.44
CA PHE A 195 3.65 -16.76 -10.61
C PHE A 195 4.50 -17.20 -9.42
N GLY A 196 5.38 -16.31 -8.95
CA GLY A 196 6.22 -16.55 -7.76
C GLY A 196 5.39 -16.80 -6.51
N TRP A 197 4.37 -15.98 -6.26
CA TRP A 197 3.45 -16.12 -5.13
C TRP A 197 2.70 -17.45 -5.16
N TRP A 198 2.13 -17.80 -6.31
CA TRP A 198 1.42 -19.05 -6.49
C TRP A 198 2.34 -20.26 -6.28
N TRP A 199 3.57 -20.21 -6.83
CA TRP A 199 4.55 -21.29 -6.68
C TRP A 199 4.97 -21.49 -5.23
N VAL A 200 5.29 -20.41 -4.54
CA VAL A 200 5.74 -20.45 -3.13
C VAL A 200 4.60 -20.87 -2.20
N GLY A 201 3.41 -20.29 -2.36
CA GLY A 201 2.28 -20.57 -1.49
C GLY A 201 1.64 -21.95 -1.74
N ARG A 202 1.50 -22.37 -3.01
CA ARG A 202 0.79 -23.63 -3.36
C ARG A 202 1.70 -24.84 -3.49
N VAL A 203 2.91 -24.65 -4.04
CA VAL A 203 3.82 -25.77 -4.32
C VAL A 203 4.77 -26.00 -3.17
N ARG A 204 5.39 -24.94 -2.66
CA ARG A 204 6.36 -25.03 -1.54
C ARG A 204 5.71 -24.95 -0.16
N LYS A 205 4.49 -24.44 -0.05
CA LYS A 205 3.75 -24.24 1.21
C LYS A 205 4.57 -23.45 2.25
N GLU A 206 5.39 -22.51 1.76
CA GLU A 206 6.14 -21.61 2.63
C GLU A 206 5.17 -20.58 3.21
N ARG A 207 5.24 -20.33 4.52
CA ARG A 207 4.36 -19.38 5.22
C ARG A 207 4.95 -17.98 5.29
N LEU A 208 6.27 -17.84 5.17
CA LEU A 208 6.97 -16.57 5.25
C LEU A 208 7.68 -16.26 3.93
N ILE A 209 7.73 -15.00 3.57
CA ILE A 209 8.51 -14.53 2.44
C ILE A 209 9.99 -14.52 2.86
N ASP A 210 10.84 -15.26 2.14
CA ASP A 210 12.28 -15.22 2.35
C ASP A 210 12.83 -13.83 1.98
N PRO A 211 13.53 -13.12 2.88
CA PRO A 211 14.12 -11.80 2.61
C PRO A 211 15.02 -11.79 1.37
N ARG A 212 15.70 -12.89 1.07
CA ARG A 212 16.53 -13.01 -0.13
C ARG A 212 15.70 -12.94 -1.40
N LYS A 213 14.53 -13.60 -1.40
CA LYS A 213 13.57 -13.54 -2.54
C LYS A 213 13.01 -12.14 -2.71
N ALA A 214 12.71 -11.44 -1.60
CA ALA A 214 12.26 -10.06 -1.62
C ALA A 214 13.32 -9.12 -2.24
N ARG A 215 14.60 -9.26 -1.87
CA ARG A 215 15.71 -8.50 -2.46
C ARG A 215 15.90 -8.76 -3.96
N VAL A 216 15.80 -10.02 -4.37
CA VAL A 216 15.86 -10.38 -5.81
C VAL A 216 14.71 -9.70 -6.56
N MET A 217 13.50 -9.76 -6.01
CA MET A 217 12.32 -9.13 -6.61
C MET A 217 12.47 -7.61 -6.67
N ASP A 218 13.02 -7.00 -5.62
CA ASP A 218 13.32 -5.57 -5.60
C ASP A 218 14.34 -5.17 -6.68
N ALA A 219 15.43 -5.95 -6.83
CA ALA A 219 16.43 -5.72 -7.86
C ALA A 219 15.87 -5.87 -9.29
N LEU A 220 14.89 -6.74 -9.49
CA LEU A 220 14.22 -6.94 -10.77
C LEU A 220 13.11 -5.90 -11.05
N ALA A 221 12.58 -5.24 -10.04
CA ALA A 221 11.43 -4.34 -10.16
C ALA A 221 11.60 -3.23 -11.22
N PRO A 222 12.76 -2.57 -11.42
CA PRO A 222 12.94 -1.57 -12.47
C PRO A 222 12.76 -2.14 -13.88
N TYR A 223 13.28 -3.35 -14.11
CA TYR A 223 13.17 -4.03 -15.42
C TYR A 223 11.76 -4.49 -15.70
N LEU A 224 11.10 -5.10 -14.69
CA LEU A 224 9.71 -5.54 -14.77
C LEU A 224 8.78 -4.35 -15.02
N SER A 225 8.99 -3.26 -14.31
CA SER A 225 8.26 -2.00 -14.50
C SER A 225 8.37 -1.47 -15.94
N ALA A 226 9.58 -1.50 -16.52
CA ALA A 226 9.80 -1.06 -17.91
C ALA A 226 9.07 -1.95 -18.91
N VAL A 227 9.12 -3.27 -18.72
CA VAL A 227 8.42 -4.25 -19.57
C VAL A 227 6.90 -4.10 -19.47
N GLU A 228 6.35 -4.03 -18.27
CA GLU A 228 4.90 -3.93 -18.07
C GLU A 228 4.31 -2.58 -18.49
N ARG A 229 5.13 -1.53 -18.58
CA ARG A 229 4.72 -0.25 -19.18
C ARG A 229 4.44 -0.39 -20.68
N ILE A 230 5.19 -1.24 -21.39
CA ILE A 230 5.03 -1.49 -22.83
C ILE A 230 3.95 -2.53 -23.08
N VAL A 231 3.96 -3.61 -22.29
CA VAL A 231 3.02 -4.74 -22.40
C VAL A 231 2.34 -4.95 -21.04
N PRO A 232 1.22 -4.26 -20.78
CA PRO A 232 0.46 -4.44 -19.55
C PRO A 232 0.00 -5.88 -19.38
N PRO A 233 0.18 -6.52 -18.22
CA PRO A 233 -0.17 -7.92 -18.03
C PRO A 233 -1.69 -8.11 -18.02
N PHE A 234 -2.13 -9.23 -18.63
CA PHE A 234 -3.54 -9.64 -18.56
C PHE A 234 -3.95 -10.08 -17.15
N LEU A 235 -3.03 -10.73 -16.43
CA LEU A 235 -3.14 -11.13 -15.02
C LEU A 235 -1.85 -10.71 -14.30
N GLY A 236 -1.98 -10.32 -13.03
CA GLY A 236 -0.85 -9.94 -12.19
C GLY A 236 -1.16 -10.15 -10.71
N GLN A 237 -0.13 -10.13 -9.89
CA GLN A 237 -0.22 -10.32 -8.44
C GLN A 237 -1.13 -9.27 -7.78
N SER A 238 -1.13 -8.07 -8.34
CA SER A 238 -1.87 -6.94 -7.82
C SER A 238 -2.77 -6.30 -8.87
N LEU A 239 -3.74 -5.55 -8.41
CA LEU A 239 -4.67 -4.74 -9.20
C LEU A 239 -4.51 -3.29 -8.78
N LEU A 240 -4.11 -2.44 -9.74
CA LEU A 240 -4.24 -0.99 -9.59
C LEU A 240 -5.64 -0.58 -10.03
N ALA A 241 -6.34 0.17 -9.19
CA ALA A 241 -7.63 0.77 -9.51
C ALA A 241 -7.64 2.25 -9.15
N VAL A 242 -8.07 3.09 -10.08
CA VAL A 242 -8.28 4.52 -9.90
C VAL A 242 -9.77 4.79 -9.96
N LEU A 243 -10.32 5.27 -8.86
CA LEU A 243 -11.73 5.53 -8.67
C LEU A 243 -11.91 7.02 -8.46
N ARG A 244 -12.87 7.64 -9.13
CA ARG A 244 -13.16 9.08 -9.07
C ARG A 244 -14.50 9.36 -8.41
N LYS A 245 -14.50 10.33 -7.52
CA LYS A 245 -15.69 10.92 -6.92
C LYS A 245 -16.40 11.88 -7.90
#